data_7f657510c2d08b2ce4fba91597e59629
#
_entry.id   7f657510c2d08b2ce4fba91597e59629
#
_cell.length_a   1.000
_cell.length_b   1.000
_cell.length_c   1.000
_cell.angle_alpha   90.00
_cell.angle_beta   90.00
_cell.angle_gamma   90.00
#
_symmetry.space_group_name_H-M   'P 1'
#
loop_
_entity.id
_entity.type
_entity.pdbx_description
1 polymer ?
#
loop_
_entity_poly.entity_id
_entity_poly.type
_entity_poly.pdbx_seq_one_letter_code
_entity_poly.pdbx_strand_id
1 'polypeptide(L)'
;MCIRDSVYAVKAAGEKAVKYARSGKGPYILEMKTYRYRGHSMSDPAKYRKREEVDDIRTHHDPIDGLKGRILEQEIATEEELKDLDKEIKELVKDAADFSLDSPEPDPEELWTDVLREVESA
;
A
#
# COMPACT_ATOMS: atom_id res chain seq x y z
N MET A 1 -16.53 9.59 -8.49
CA MET A 1 -16.21 8.31 -7.84
C MET A 1 -14.85 8.47 -7.20
N CYS A 2 -14.76 8.36 -5.90
CA CYS A 2 -13.49 8.52 -5.19
C CYS A 2 -12.62 7.27 -5.41
N ILE A 3 -11.43 7.43 -5.97
CA ILE A 3 -10.54 6.29 -6.27
C ILE A 3 -10.00 5.63 -4.99
N ARG A 4 -10.07 6.32 -3.86
CA ARG A 4 -9.50 5.89 -2.56
C ARG A 4 -10.23 4.72 -1.88
N ASP A 5 -11.52 4.53 -2.16
CA ASP A 5 -12.40 3.64 -1.38
C ASP A 5 -12.63 2.28 -2.06
N SER A 6 -11.97 2.01 -3.19
CA SER A 6 -12.28 0.82 -3.97
C SER A 6 -11.06 0.28 -4.70
N VAL A 7 -10.64 -0.93 -4.35
CA VAL A 7 -9.60 -1.68 -5.05
C VAL A 7 -9.93 -1.83 -6.54
N TYR A 8 -11.19 -2.08 -6.89
CA TYR A 8 -11.64 -2.20 -8.28
C TYR A 8 -11.50 -0.88 -9.05
N ALA A 9 -11.82 0.25 -8.45
CA ALA A 9 -11.68 1.55 -9.09
C ALA A 9 -10.20 1.89 -9.35
N VAL A 10 -9.32 1.59 -8.39
CA VAL A 10 -7.87 1.77 -8.54
C VAL A 10 -7.34 0.87 -9.66
N LYS A 11 -7.73 -0.40 -9.69
CA LYS A 11 -7.35 -1.34 -10.75
C LYS A 11 -7.79 -0.85 -12.13
N ALA A 12 -9.05 -0.45 -12.30
CA ALA A 12 -9.58 0.03 -13.58
C ALA A 12 -8.86 1.31 -14.04
N ALA A 13 -8.56 2.24 -13.13
CA ALA A 13 -7.79 3.44 -13.45
C ALA A 13 -6.35 3.11 -13.87
N GLY A 14 -5.70 2.17 -13.17
CA GLY A 14 -4.37 1.68 -13.49
C GLY A 14 -4.31 1.00 -14.87
N GLU A 15 -5.25 0.13 -15.16
CA GLU A 15 -5.36 -0.54 -16.47
C GLU A 15 -5.53 0.48 -17.61
N LYS A 16 -6.37 1.51 -17.41
CA LYS A 16 -6.52 2.61 -18.37
C LYS A 16 -5.22 3.36 -18.60
N ALA A 17 -4.50 3.71 -17.54
CA ALA A 17 -3.24 4.42 -17.63
C ALA A 17 -2.16 3.60 -18.33
N VAL A 18 -2.02 2.32 -17.99
CA VAL A 18 -1.09 1.39 -18.62
C VAL A 18 -1.39 1.21 -20.11
N LYS A 19 -2.66 1.02 -20.47
CA LYS A 19 -3.09 0.91 -21.87
C LYS A 19 -2.78 2.18 -22.66
N TYR A 20 -2.99 3.34 -22.06
CA TYR A 20 -2.69 4.64 -22.68
C TYR A 20 -1.18 4.78 -22.93
N ALA A 21 -0.35 4.59 -21.92
CA ALA A 21 1.08 4.73 -22.03
C ALA A 21 1.69 3.72 -23.02
N ARG A 22 1.26 2.46 -22.98
CA ARG A 22 1.71 1.42 -23.94
C ARG A 22 1.26 1.66 -25.39
N SER A 23 0.23 2.48 -25.61
CA SER A 23 -0.18 2.85 -26.96
C SER A 23 0.68 3.94 -27.61
N GLY A 24 1.78 4.37 -26.98
CA GLY A 24 2.70 5.39 -27.47
C GLY A 24 2.18 6.83 -27.37
N LYS A 25 1.06 7.05 -26.65
CA LYS A 25 0.44 8.39 -26.52
C LYS A 25 1.11 9.28 -25.48
N GLY A 26 2.18 8.79 -24.83
CA GLY A 26 2.93 9.49 -23.79
C GLY A 26 2.60 9.03 -22.37
N PRO A 27 3.11 9.74 -21.36
CA PRO A 27 2.88 9.41 -19.95
C PRO A 27 1.43 9.69 -19.54
N TYR A 28 1.00 9.02 -18.47
CA TYR A 28 -0.32 9.21 -17.88
C TYR A 28 -0.16 9.45 -16.38
N ILE A 29 -0.76 10.51 -15.86
CA ILE A 29 -0.71 10.84 -14.45
C ILE A 29 -2.01 10.41 -13.77
N LEU A 30 -1.89 9.64 -12.71
CA LEU A 30 -2.99 9.26 -11.82
C LEU A 30 -2.82 9.93 -10.46
N GLU A 31 -3.78 10.76 -10.05
CA GLU A 31 -3.84 11.28 -8.70
C GLU A 31 -4.61 10.30 -7.81
N MET A 32 -3.89 9.61 -6.92
CA MET A 32 -4.48 8.67 -5.98
C MET A 32 -4.77 9.38 -4.66
N LYS A 33 -6.04 9.74 -4.45
CA LYS A 33 -6.46 10.39 -3.19
C LYS A 33 -6.64 9.34 -2.11
N THR A 34 -5.79 9.39 -1.10
CA THR A 34 -5.83 8.48 0.05
C THR A 34 -6.19 9.23 1.33
N TYR A 35 -6.60 8.51 2.37
CA TYR A 35 -6.82 9.06 3.69
C TYR A 35 -5.92 8.37 4.70
N ARG A 36 -5.21 9.15 5.50
CA ARG A 36 -4.32 8.64 6.53
C ARG A 36 -5.04 8.66 7.88
N TYR A 37 -5.30 7.49 8.46
CA TYR A 37 -5.99 7.38 9.76
C TYR A 37 -5.18 7.92 10.94
N ARG A 38 -3.88 7.71 10.94
CA ARG A 38 -2.98 8.14 12.02
C ARG A 38 -2.28 9.45 11.70
N GLY A 39 -1.85 10.16 12.75
CA GLY A 39 -1.02 11.33 12.64
C GLY A 39 0.37 11.05 12.03
N HIS A 40 1.19 12.08 11.92
CA HIS A 40 2.52 11.97 11.31
C HIS A 40 3.45 11.02 12.10
N SER A 41 3.39 11.09 13.43
CA SER A 41 4.21 10.30 14.34
C SER A 41 3.40 9.83 15.54
N MET A 42 3.99 9.03 16.41
CA MET A 42 3.36 8.58 17.65
C MET A 42 3.06 9.74 18.62
N SER A 43 3.84 10.83 18.52
CA SER A 43 3.65 12.03 19.32
C SER A 43 2.68 13.05 18.72
N ASP A 44 2.18 12.82 17.49
CA ASP A 44 1.22 13.72 16.84
C ASP A 44 -0.20 13.46 17.38
N PRO A 45 -0.78 14.39 18.16
CA PRO A 45 -2.12 14.22 18.72
C PRO A 45 -3.25 14.37 17.68
N ALA A 46 -2.92 14.61 16.42
CA ALA A 46 -3.85 14.77 15.30
C ALA A 46 -5.00 15.76 15.55
N LYS A 47 -4.76 16.85 16.31
CA LYS A 47 -5.76 17.88 16.68
C LYS A 47 -6.34 18.65 15.48
N TYR A 48 -5.72 18.55 14.33
CA TYR A 48 -6.16 19.17 13.06
C TYR A 48 -7.33 18.43 12.39
N ARG A 49 -7.75 17.28 12.93
CA ARG A 49 -8.89 16.50 12.43
C ARG A 49 -9.84 16.15 13.56
N LYS A 50 -11.14 16.09 13.25
CA LYS A 50 -12.14 15.59 14.18
C LYS A 50 -12.11 14.07 14.23
N ARG A 51 -12.35 13.50 15.41
CA ARG A 51 -12.38 12.05 15.59
C ARG A 51 -13.53 11.41 14.80
N GLU A 52 -14.67 12.08 14.77
CA GLU A 52 -15.87 11.65 14.04
C GLU A 52 -15.60 11.51 12.52
N GLU A 53 -14.79 12.39 11.93
CA GLU A 53 -14.40 12.32 10.53
C GLU A 53 -13.54 11.06 10.26
N VAL A 54 -12.60 10.75 11.13
CA VAL A 54 -11.74 9.56 11.00
C VAL A 54 -12.56 8.29 11.15
N ASP A 55 -13.49 8.25 12.10
CA ASP A 55 -14.36 7.11 12.36
C ASP A 55 -15.35 6.89 11.21
N ASP A 56 -15.90 7.95 10.63
CA ASP A 56 -16.78 7.87 9.45
C ASP A 56 -16.04 7.28 8.24
N ILE A 57 -14.86 7.80 7.95
CA ILE A 57 -14.04 7.28 6.82
C ILE A 57 -13.64 5.83 7.05
N ARG A 58 -13.24 5.47 8.28
CA ARG A 58 -12.86 4.09 8.61
C ARG A 58 -14.04 3.13 8.46
N THR A 59 -15.24 3.56 8.85
CA THR A 59 -16.43 2.70 8.84
C THR A 59 -17.00 2.51 7.44
N HIS A 60 -16.99 3.57 6.61
CA HIS A 60 -17.72 3.56 5.35
C HIS A 60 -16.83 3.56 4.10
N HIS A 61 -15.53 3.85 4.25
CA HIS A 61 -14.63 4.10 3.14
C HIS A 61 -13.30 3.33 3.25
N ASP A 62 -13.21 2.32 4.12
CA ASP A 62 -12.04 1.46 4.17
C ASP A 62 -12.02 0.50 2.98
N PRO A 63 -10.99 0.55 2.11
CA PRO A 63 -10.94 -0.30 0.92
C PRO A 63 -10.76 -1.79 1.24
N ILE A 64 -10.16 -2.14 2.40
CA ILE A 64 -9.97 -3.52 2.83
C ILE A 64 -11.29 -4.12 3.26
N ASP A 65 -12.03 -3.42 4.14
CA ASP A 65 -13.33 -3.85 4.60
C ASP A 65 -14.36 -3.91 3.47
N GLY A 66 -14.31 -2.92 2.57
CA GLY A 66 -15.15 -2.90 1.37
C GLY A 66 -14.88 -4.07 0.42
N LEU A 67 -13.62 -4.46 0.23
CA LEU A 67 -13.27 -5.63 -0.58
C LEU A 67 -13.65 -6.93 0.12
N LYS A 68 -13.37 -7.05 1.43
CA LYS A 68 -13.75 -8.20 2.24
C LYS A 68 -15.26 -8.45 2.16
N GLY A 69 -16.07 -7.40 2.34
CA GLY A 69 -17.53 -7.50 2.24
C GLY A 69 -17.99 -8.07 0.89
N ARG A 70 -17.39 -7.62 -0.22
CA ARG A 70 -17.71 -8.13 -1.55
C ARG A 70 -17.30 -9.59 -1.78
N ILE A 71 -16.14 -9.98 -1.26
CA ILE A 71 -15.66 -11.37 -1.36
C ILE A 71 -16.63 -12.31 -0.65
N LEU A 72 -17.10 -11.93 0.53
CA LEU A 72 -18.07 -12.72 1.30
C LEU A 72 -19.47 -12.72 0.65
N GLU A 73 -19.95 -11.57 0.18
CA GLU A 73 -21.25 -11.43 -0.49
C GLU A 73 -21.33 -12.25 -1.80
N GLN A 74 -20.22 -12.34 -2.52
CA GLN A 74 -20.12 -13.11 -3.76
C GLN A 74 -19.69 -14.57 -3.55
N GLU A 75 -19.57 -15.00 -2.30
CA GLU A 75 -19.14 -16.36 -1.94
C GLU A 75 -17.83 -16.80 -2.60
N ILE A 76 -16.90 -15.84 -2.85
CA ILE A 76 -15.58 -16.13 -3.45
C ILE A 76 -14.67 -16.80 -2.44
N ALA A 77 -14.77 -16.42 -1.17
CA ALA A 77 -14.07 -17.03 -0.05
C ALA A 77 -14.91 -16.93 1.23
N THR A 78 -14.62 -17.79 2.18
CA THR A 78 -15.22 -17.79 3.51
C THR A 78 -14.49 -16.87 4.49
N GLU A 79 -15.12 -16.54 5.60
CA GLU A 79 -14.44 -15.80 6.67
C GLU A 79 -13.23 -16.54 7.25
N GLU A 80 -13.29 -17.86 7.25
CA GLU A 80 -12.23 -18.73 7.77
C GLU A 80 -11.00 -18.65 6.87
N GLU A 81 -11.19 -18.79 5.56
CA GLU A 81 -10.11 -18.64 4.56
C GLU A 81 -9.48 -17.24 4.60
N LEU A 82 -10.26 -16.19 4.82
CA LEU A 82 -9.72 -14.83 4.96
C LEU A 82 -8.91 -14.64 6.25
N LYS A 83 -9.30 -15.32 7.34
CA LYS A 83 -8.51 -15.31 8.59
C LYS A 83 -7.21 -16.10 8.46
N ASP A 84 -7.23 -17.21 7.75
CA ASP A 84 -6.01 -18.00 7.50
C ASP A 84 -5.04 -17.23 6.62
N LEU A 85 -5.53 -16.55 5.57
CA LEU A 85 -4.73 -15.65 4.75
C LEU A 85 -4.09 -14.51 5.58
N ASP A 86 -4.86 -13.87 6.45
CA ASP A 86 -4.35 -12.81 7.35
C ASP A 86 -3.25 -13.32 8.28
N LYS A 87 -3.38 -14.57 8.76
CA LYS A 87 -2.36 -15.22 9.58
C LYS A 87 -1.08 -15.49 8.80
N GLU A 88 -1.20 -16.03 7.59
CA GLU A 88 -0.06 -16.28 6.70
C GLU A 88 0.70 -14.99 6.38
N ILE A 89 -0.02 -13.91 6.06
CA ILE A 89 0.60 -12.61 5.81
C ILE A 89 1.29 -12.04 7.05
N LYS A 90 0.72 -12.23 8.23
CA LYS A 90 1.37 -11.81 9.49
C LYS A 90 2.67 -12.58 9.77
N GLU A 91 2.73 -13.85 9.45
CA GLU A 91 3.95 -14.65 9.54
C GLU A 91 5.02 -14.13 8.57
N LEU A 92 4.65 -13.88 7.30
CA LEU A 92 5.54 -13.25 6.31
C LEU A 92 6.10 -11.90 6.75
N VAL A 93 5.26 -11.05 7.32
CA VAL A 93 5.70 -9.73 7.83
C VAL A 93 6.62 -9.88 9.03
N LYS A 94 6.36 -10.86 9.90
CA LYS A 94 7.25 -11.17 11.03
C LYS A 94 8.61 -11.64 10.54
N ASP A 95 8.66 -12.57 9.59
CA ASP A 95 9.92 -13.07 9.03
C ASP A 95 10.73 -11.95 8.38
N ALA A 96 10.08 -11.01 7.69
CA ALA A 96 10.74 -9.85 7.13
C ALA A 96 11.32 -8.91 8.20
N ALA A 97 10.64 -8.76 9.33
CA ALA A 97 11.14 -7.99 10.47
C ALA A 97 12.32 -8.69 11.16
N ASP A 98 12.20 -9.98 11.38
CA ASP A 98 13.28 -10.79 11.97
C ASP A 98 14.52 -10.77 11.05
N PHE A 99 14.34 -10.91 9.73
CA PHE A 99 15.43 -10.77 8.76
C PHE A 99 16.16 -9.42 8.89
N SER A 100 15.41 -8.32 9.04
CA SER A 100 16.01 -6.99 9.22
C SER A 100 16.81 -6.87 10.51
N LEU A 101 16.34 -7.51 11.60
CA LEU A 101 17.03 -7.48 12.89
C LEU A 101 18.29 -8.37 12.92
N ASP A 102 18.25 -9.50 12.23
CA ASP A 102 19.32 -10.48 12.18
C ASP A 102 20.39 -10.15 11.11
N SER A 103 20.08 -9.24 10.20
CA SER A 103 21.00 -8.81 9.15
C SER A 103 22.19 -8.05 9.73
N PRO A 104 23.41 -8.29 9.24
CA PRO A 104 24.59 -7.54 9.68
C PRO A 104 24.47 -6.06 9.29
N GLU A 105 25.08 -5.20 10.10
CA GLU A 105 25.25 -3.80 9.72
C GLU A 105 26.10 -3.68 8.44
N PRO A 106 25.83 -2.68 7.58
CA PRO A 106 26.63 -2.45 6.39
C PRO A 106 28.11 -2.16 6.74
N ASP A 107 29.02 -2.64 5.90
CA ASP A 107 30.45 -2.37 6.07
C ASP A 107 30.72 -0.86 5.90
N PRO A 108 31.60 -0.22 6.69
CA PRO A 108 31.93 1.21 6.54
C PRO A 108 32.38 1.59 5.12
N GLU A 109 32.97 0.67 4.38
CA GLU A 109 33.37 0.89 2.99
C GLU A 109 32.20 1.09 2.03
N GLU A 110 31.01 0.57 2.35
CA GLU A 110 29.80 0.76 1.54
C GLU A 110 29.33 2.21 1.48
N LEU A 111 29.81 3.08 2.36
CA LEU A 111 29.63 4.54 2.27
C LEU A 111 30.07 5.11 0.91
N TRP A 112 30.98 4.47 0.25
CA TRP A 112 31.62 4.95 -0.99
C TRP A 112 31.22 4.15 -2.22
N THR A 113 30.53 3.01 -2.04
CA THR A 113 29.99 2.21 -3.12
C THR A 113 28.59 2.69 -3.52
N ASP A 114 28.13 2.36 -4.70
CA ASP A 114 26.78 2.62 -5.23
C ASP A 114 26.33 4.10 -5.24
N VAL A 115 27.24 5.05 -4.98
CA VAL A 115 26.94 6.49 -4.96
C VAL A 115 26.85 7.05 -6.39
N LEU A 116 27.68 6.54 -7.30
CA LEU A 116 27.71 6.94 -8.70
C LEU A 116 27.56 5.72 -9.58
N ARG A 117 26.88 5.89 -10.70
CA ARG A 117 26.84 4.85 -11.74
C ARG A 117 28.24 4.69 -12.32
N GLU A 118 28.79 3.47 -12.26
CA GLU A 118 30.01 3.14 -12.99
C GLU A 118 29.77 3.38 -14.49
N VAL A 119 30.54 4.29 -15.08
CA VAL A 119 30.54 4.50 -16.52
C VAL A 119 31.47 3.43 -17.10
N GLU A 120 30.90 2.41 -17.74
CA GLU A 120 31.69 1.48 -18.53
C GLU A 120 32.50 2.33 -19.49
N SER A 121 33.85 2.32 -19.31
CA SER A 121 34.78 2.94 -20.24
C SER A 121 34.69 2.17 -21.55
N ALA A 122 34.19 2.84 -22.59
CA ALA A 122 34.12 2.33 -23.96
C ALA A 122 35.51 2.05 -24.55
#